data_b2c14118613fbe467752dcb61f518136
#
_entry.id   b2c14118613fbe467752dcb61f518136
#
_cell.length_a   1.000
_cell.length_b   1.000
_cell.length_c   1.000
_cell.angle_alpha   90.00
_cell.angle_beta   90.00
_cell.angle_gamma   90.00
#
_symmetry.space_group_name_H-M   'P 1'
#
loop_
_entity.id
_entity.type
_entity.pdbx_description
1 polymer ?
#
loop_
_entity_poly.entity_id
_entity_poly.type
_entity_poly.pdbx_seq_one_letter_code
_entity_poly.pdbx_strand_id
1 'polypeptide(L)'
;STCKMDIICQPIGTYTEEGFKRGVKNMPLPCEEAFSVNADLLKTIFEDNDVFNFQIGYLAQNNNIKAMVDGDKLFSKHIAVVGSTGAGKSCVVAKLLQEAVGFDNGLNKNKEHQKNSHIIIFDIHSEYTNAFKLVESEKFNLNLLNIDNLKLPYWLMNSEELEDMFIESNDQNSYNQVSQFKSAVIKNKIVKNNNSNVNYDTPVEFDIKEVKNYLENLNRERVDKKDKRTPILDDGTEVEDRYEKYFSQIFEFKQSDTNNGPYSGDFTRFVTRLETRLSDERLKFLLSPKKEDGTSFHSNDFQDILKQFIGYIDDNKSNITIIDLSGIPFEVLSTTISLISRIVFDFAFNYSKLKHISGETNDIPIMLVCEEAHNYIPKSNESQYKSSKKSIERIAKEGRKYGLSLMVVSQRPSEVSETIMAQCNNFIALRLTNTNDQSYVKNLLPDNIGSICEALPSLNPGEALIVGDATLLPSVVQFKMPNPRPKSETINFLSKWEENWREITFEKVIKKWRKETTT
;
A
#
# COMPACT_ATOMS: atom_id res chain seq x y z
N SER A 1 -21.97 -57.32 -6.69
CA SER A 1 -20.75 -56.53 -6.50
C SER A 1 -21.00 -55.49 -5.43
N THR A 2 -20.47 -55.73 -4.24
CA THR A 2 -20.48 -54.73 -3.14
C THR A 2 -19.45 -53.64 -3.52
N CYS A 3 -19.99 -52.44 -3.84
CA CYS A 3 -19.15 -51.25 -4.00
C CYS A 3 -18.60 -50.88 -2.61
N LYS A 4 -17.30 -51.06 -2.38
CA LYS A 4 -16.66 -50.50 -1.20
C LYS A 4 -16.29 -49.06 -1.52
N MET A 5 -16.70 -48.14 -0.67
CA MET A 5 -16.31 -46.72 -0.74
C MET A 5 -15.51 -46.41 0.52
N ASP A 6 -14.27 -46.03 0.35
CA ASP A 6 -13.41 -45.60 1.45
C ASP A 6 -13.49 -44.07 1.54
N ILE A 7 -13.77 -43.53 2.74
CA ILE A 7 -13.81 -42.11 3.00
C ILE A 7 -12.62 -41.79 3.91
N ILE A 8 -11.73 -40.94 3.43
CA ILE A 8 -10.58 -40.45 4.21
C ILE A 8 -11.04 -39.16 4.92
N CYS A 9 -11.10 -39.18 6.25
CA CYS A 9 -11.50 -38.05 7.07
C CYS A 9 -10.31 -37.54 7.88
N GLN A 10 -10.17 -36.23 7.95
CA GLN A 10 -9.22 -35.56 8.83
C GLN A 10 -9.95 -34.89 9.98
N PRO A 11 -9.65 -35.26 11.25
CA PRO A 11 -10.29 -34.61 12.40
C PRO A 11 -9.77 -33.16 12.54
N ILE A 12 -10.69 -32.20 12.66
CA ILE A 12 -10.39 -30.76 12.73
C ILE A 12 -10.74 -30.14 14.08
N GLY A 13 -11.58 -30.80 14.89
CA GLY A 13 -11.97 -30.31 16.20
C GLY A 13 -12.88 -31.26 16.93
N THR A 14 -13.30 -30.85 18.12
CA THR A 14 -14.21 -31.61 18.98
C THR A 14 -15.40 -30.73 19.36
N TYR A 15 -16.61 -31.27 19.23
CA TYR A 15 -17.83 -30.61 19.69
C TYR A 15 -18.12 -31.03 21.14
N THR A 16 -18.28 -30.04 22.02
CA THR A 16 -18.56 -30.23 23.45
C THR A 16 -19.81 -29.47 23.85
N GLU A 17 -20.29 -29.64 25.09
CA GLU A 17 -21.39 -28.84 25.65
C GLU A 17 -21.13 -27.32 25.60
N GLU A 18 -19.86 -26.90 25.62
CA GLU A 18 -19.43 -25.50 25.50
C GLU A 18 -19.27 -25.05 24.03
N GLY A 19 -19.68 -25.86 23.03
CA GLY A 19 -19.55 -25.60 21.62
C GLY A 19 -18.36 -26.30 20.94
N PHE A 20 -18.07 -25.90 19.71
CA PHE A 20 -16.97 -26.46 18.92
C PHE A 20 -15.62 -25.92 19.35
N LYS A 21 -14.67 -26.82 19.66
CA LYS A 21 -13.27 -26.48 19.97
C LYS A 21 -12.35 -27.01 18.88
N ARG A 22 -11.53 -26.15 18.30
CA ARG A 22 -10.51 -26.52 17.32
C ARG A 22 -9.44 -27.39 17.98
N GLY A 23 -8.99 -28.41 17.28
CA GLY A 23 -8.01 -29.38 17.76
C GLY A 23 -8.67 -30.66 18.30
N VAL A 24 -8.00 -31.77 18.13
CA VAL A 24 -8.50 -33.09 18.49
C VAL A 24 -7.81 -33.59 19.73
N LYS A 25 -8.56 -33.79 20.80
CA LYS A 25 -8.00 -34.40 22.03
C LYS A 25 -8.06 -35.93 21.99
N ASN A 26 -9.10 -36.49 21.36
CA ASN A 26 -9.31 -37.94 21.24
C ASN A 26 -9.48 -38.30 19.76
N MET A 27 -8.77 -39.32 19.32
CA MET A 27 -8.94 -39.87 17.99
C MET A 27 -10.12 -40.87 18.01
N PRO A 28 -10.95 -40.94 16.94
CA PRO A 28 -11.97 -41.98 16.82
C PRO A 28 -11.36 -43.38 16.93
N LEU A 29 -12.03 -44.26 17.64
CA LEU A 29 -11.62 -45.66 17.75
C LEU A 29 -12.06 -46.46 16.53
N PRO A 30 -11.37 -47.56 16.16
CA PRO A 30 -11.85 -48.46 15.13
C PRO A 30 -13.26 -48.94 15.41
N CYS A 31 -14.12 -48.93 14.40
CA CYS A 31 -15.52 -49.32 14.47
C CYS A 31 -16.46 -48.32 15.16
N GLU A 32 -16.05 -47.13 15.47
CA GLU A 32 -16.99 -46.06 15.86
C GLU A 32 -17.81 -45.61 14.66
N GLU A 33 -19.09 -45.30 14.90
CA GLU A 33 -19.99 -44.84 13.86
C GLU A 33 -19.67 -43.41 13.42
N ALA A 34 -19.68 -43.15 12.11
CA ALA A 34 -19.50 -41.82 11.53
C ALA A 34 -20.85 -41.32 10.98
N PHE A 35 -21.21 -40.10 11.32
CA PHE A 35 -22.45 -39.46 10.92
C PHE A 35 -22.17 -38.24 10.05
N SER A 36 -23.04 -37.99 9.06
CA SER A 36 -23.01 -36.70 8.36
C SER A 36 -23.53 -35.57 9.25
N VAL A 37 -22.88 -34.42 9.18
CA VAL A 37 -23.31 -33.23 9.92
C VAL A 37 -24.61 -32.69 9.32
N ASN A 38 -25.63 -32.50 10.13
CA ASN A 38 -26.90 -31.92 9.70
C ASN A 38 -26.82 -30.37 9.62
N ALA A 39 -27.83 -29.75 8.98
CA ALA A 39 -27.87 -28.29 8.80
C ALA A 39 -27.94 -27.52 10.12
N ASP A 40 -28.58 -28.07 11.16
CA ASP A 40 -28.72 -27.39 12.45
C ASP A 40 -27.38 -27.35 13.20
N LEU A 41 -26.62 -28.44 13.18
CA LEU A 41 -25.29 -28.47 13.77
C LEU A 41 -24.33 -27.55 12.99
N LEU A 42 -24.42 -27.48 11.65
CA LEU A 42 -23.64 -26.52 10.86
C LEU A 42 -24.00 -25.09 11.22
N LYS A 43 -25.26 -24.74 11.44
CA LYS A 43 -25.66 -23.42 11.91
C LYS A 43 -25.03 -23.11 13.26
N THR A 44 -25.11 -24.02 14.20
CA THR A 44 -24.49 -23.84 15.53
C THR A 44 -22.97 -23.59 15.43
N ILE A 45 -22.30 -24.26 14.50
CA ILE A 45 -20.84 -24.07 14.29
C ILE A 45 -20.52 -22.71 13.64
N PHE A 46 -21.32 -22.28 12.65
CA PHE A 46 -20.99 -21.13 11.80
C PHE A 46 -21.77 -19.85 12.12
N GLU A 47 -22.95 -19.91 12.75
CA GLU A 47 -23.81 -18.76 13.02
C GLU A 47 -23.92 -18.44 14.52
N ASP A 48 -24.09 -19.45 15.37
CA ASP A 48 -24.51 -19.28 16.78
C ASP A 48 -23.34 -19.20 17.75
N ASN A 49 -22.19 -18.70 17.33
CA ASN A 49 -21.05 -18.50 18.20
C ASN A 49 -21.00 -17.04 18.68
N ASP A 50 -21.02 -16.82 19.99
CA ASP A 50 -21.04 -15.50 20.63
C ASP A 50 -19.87 -14.59 20.19
N VAL A 51 -18.76 -15.19 19.74
CA VAL A 51 -17.56 -14.46 19.28
C VAL A 51 -17.72 -14.00 17.82
N PHE A 52 -18.62 -14.63 17.05
CA PHE A 52 -18.82 -14.30 15.64
C PHE A 52 -19.76 -13.11 15.47
N ASN A 53 -19.20 -12.00 15.12
CA ASN A 53 -19.91 -10.73 15.06
C ASN A 53 -19.97 -10.11 13.65
N PHE A 54 -19.39 -10.77 12.62
CA PHE A 54 -19.30 -10.22 11.28
C PHE A 54 -19.61 -11.27 10.21
N GLN A 55 -20.63 -11.01 9.38
CA GLN A 55 -21.02 -11.89 8.28
C GLN A 55 -20.23 -11.54 7.00
N ILE A 56 -19.53 -12.50 6.43
CA ILE A 56 -18.76 -12.34 5.19
C ILE A 56 -19.46 -12.89 3.95
N GLY A 57 -20.38 -13.83 4.10
CA GLY A 57 -21.09 -14.49 3.01
C GLY A 57 -21.97 -15.62 3.50
N TYR A 58 -22.03 -16.66 2.69
CA TYR A 58 -22.75 -17.90 2.98
C TYR A 58 -21.85 -19.11 2.69
N LEU A 59 -22.08 -20.24 3.33
CA LEU A 59 -21.36 -21.47 2.99
C LEU A 59 -21.66 -21.87 1.55
N ALA A 60 -20.64 -22.13 0.73
CA ALA A 60 -20.81 -22.48 -0.67
C ALA A 60 -21.63 -23.79 -0.85
N GLN A 61 -21.49 -24.71 0.12
CA GLN A 61 -22.23 -26.00 0.12
C GLN A 61 -23.70 -25.85 0.54
N ASN A 62 -24.03 -24.78 1.28
CA ASN A 62 -25.40 -24.52 1.74
C ASN A 62 -25.66 -23.03 1.92
N ASN A 63 -26.24 -22.40 0.91
CA ASN A 63 -26.50 -20.96 0.88
C ASN A 63 -27.50 -20.45 1.94
N ASN A 64 -28.11 -21.34 2.72
CA ASN A 64 -28.99 -20.97 3.84
C ASN A 64 -28.20 -20.75 5.14
N ILE A 65 -26.92 -21.14 5.18
CA ILE A 65 -26.07 -21.02 6.36
C ILE A 65 -25.14 -19.82 6.16
N LYS A 66 -25.20 -18.87 7.08
CA LYS A 66 -24.35 -17.69 7.07
C LYS A 66 -22.91 -18.08 7.41
N ALA A 67 -21.97 -17.52 6.70
CA ALA A 67 -20.56 -17.59 7.06
C ALA A 67 -20.22 -16.39 7.96
N MET A 68 -20.22 -16.64 9.25
CA MET A 68 -19.87 -15.64 10.28
C MET A 68 -18.42 -15.81 10.70
N VAL A 69 -17.77 -14.70 11.03
CA VAL A 69 -16.37 -14.65 11.51
C VAL A 69 -16.25 -13.69 12.71
N ASP A 70 -15.15 -13.83 13.43
CA ASP A 70 -14.71 -12.84 14.41
C ASP A 70 -14.16 -11.62 13.64
N GLY A 71 -14.97 -10.55 13.55
CA GLY A 71 -14.62 -9.33 12.81
C GLY A 71 -13.42 -8.61 13.40
N ASP A 72 -13.24 -8.66 14.71
CA ASP A 72 -12.09 -8.03 15.36
C ASP A 72 -10.80 -8.76 14.98
N LYS A 73 -10.79 -10.09 14.98
CA LYS A 73 -9.65 -10.87 14.51
C LYS A 73 -9.44 -10.78 13.00
N LEU A 74 -10.52 -10.58 12.22
CA LEU A 74 -10.39 -10.39 10.79
C LEU A 74 -9.64 -9.09 10.46
N PHE A 75 -10.13 -7.96 11.00
CA PHE A 75 -9.63 -6.64 10.63
C PHE A 75 -8.41 -6.18 11.43
N SER A 76 -8.20 -6.65 12.66
CA SER A 76 -7.01 -6.29 13.46
C SER A 76 -5.76 -7.06 13.06
N LYS A 77 -5.90 -8.14 12.31
CA LYS A 77 -4.79 -8.98 11.81
C LYS A 77 -4.63 -8.82 10.31
N HIS A 78 -3.44 -9.17 9.79
CA HIS A 78 -3.20 -9.05 8.36
C HIS A 78 -3.97 -10.10 7.58
N ILE A 79 -4.51 -9.68 6.43
CA ILE A 79 -5.34 -10.49 5.54
C ILE A 79 -4.61 -10.65 4.19
N ALA A 80 -4.55 -11.86 3.66
CA ALA A 80 -4.16 -12.12 2.29
C ALA A 80 -5.39 -12.50 1.47
N VAL A 81 -5.67 -11.75 0.39
CA VAL A 81 -6.71 -12.06 -0.60
C VAL A 81 -6.03 -12.45 -1.89
N VAL A 82 -6.11 -13.72 -2.26
CA VAL A 82 -5.38 -14.26 -3.42
C VAL A 82 -6.31 -14.96 -4.40
N GLY A 83 -5.97 -14.93 -5.68
CA GLY A 83 -6.78 -15.58 -6.71
C GLY A 83 -6.39 -15.14 -8.11
N SER A 84 -6.58 -15.99 -9.09
CA SER A 84 -6.28 -15.70 -10.50
C SER A 84 -7.15 -14.56 -11.05
N THR A 85 -6.75 -14.02 -12.21
CA THR A 85 -7.55 -13.02 -12.94
C THR A 85 -8.95 -13.57 -13.21
N GLY A 86 -9.99 -12.76 -13.02
CA GLY A 86 -11.38 -13.14 -13.20
C GLY A 86 -11.99 -14.02 -12.10
N ALA A 87 -11.23 -14.35 -11.03
CA ALA A 87 -11.78 -15.09 -9.88
C ALA A 87 -12.72 -14.24 -9.00
N GLY A 88 -12.74 -12.91 -9.17
CA GLY A 88 -13.60 -12.01 -8.40
C GLY A 88 -12.92 -11.33 -7.22
N LYS A 89 -11.55 -11.25 -7.18
CA LYS A 89 -10.81 -10.60 -6.08
C LYS A 89 -11.32 -9.21 -5.73
N SER A 90 -11.33 -8.30 -6.72
CA SER A 90 -11.74 -6.90 -6.50
C SER A 90 -13.18 -6.80 -5.99
N CYS A 91 -14.08 -7.71 -6.45
CA CYS A 91 -15.45 -7.79 -5.94
C CYS A 91 -15.49 -8.28 -4.48
N VAL A 92 -14.70 -9.29 -4.12
CA VAL A 92 -14.65 -9.81 -2.74
C VAL A 92 -14.07 -8.75 -1.80
N VAL A 93 -12.97 -8.10 -2.19
CA VAL A 93 -12.37 -7.00 -1.42
C VAL A 93 -13.36 -5.85 -1.26
N ALA A 94 -13.97 -5.37 -2.36
CA ALA A 94 -14.96 -4.31 -2.30
C ALA A 94 -16.14 -4.68 -1.38
N LYS A 95 -16.65 -5.93 -1.47
CA LYS A 95 -17.74 -6.41 -0.62
C LYS A 95 -17.35 -6.42 0.87
N LEU A 96 -16.18 -6.96 1.21
CA LEU A 96 -15.70 -6.96 2.59
C LEU A 96 -15.60 -5.54 3.16
N LEU A 97 -15.05 -4.61 2.39
CA LEU A 97 -14.88 -3.23 2.83
C LEU A 97 -16.22 -2.49 2.90
N GLN A 98 -17.15 -2.72 1.96
CA GLN A 98 -18.51 -2.20 2.06
C GLN A 98 -19.21 -2.69 3.34
N GLU A 99 -19.08 -3.98 3.69
CA GLU A 99 -19.61 -4.52 4.95
C GLU A 99 -18.92 -3.93 6.17
N ALA A 100 -17.58 -3.74 6.11
CA ALA A 100 -16.79 -3.18 7.20
C ALA A 100 -17.19 -1.74 7.54
N VAL A 101 -17.54 -0.92 6.55
CA VAL A 101 -17.97 0.47 6.77
C VAL A 101 -19.48 0.62 6.97
N GLY A 102 -20.24 -0.45 6.87
CA GLY A 102 -21.67 -0.47 7.17
C GLY A 102 -22.56 0.13 6.09
N PHE A 103 -22.43 -0.33 4.84
CA PHE A 103 -23.33 0.03 3.74
C PHE A 103 -24.77 -0.40 4.03
N ASP A 104 -25.76 0.42 3.67
CA ASP A 104 -27.18 0.23 4.01
C ASP A 104 -27.81 -1.09 3.49
N ASN A 105 -27.27 -1.67 2.42
CA ASN A 105 -27.73 -2.93 1.82
C ASN A 105 -26.82 -4.12 2.14
N GLY A 106 -25.98 -4.00 3.17
CA GLY A 106 -25.05 -5.04 3.56
C GLY A 106 -25.68 -6.25 4.26
N LEU A 107 -24.84 -7.26 4.48
CA LEU A 107 -25.21 -8.47 5.24
C LEU A 107 -25.35 -8.18 6.74
N ASN A 108 -24.64 -7.14 7.23
CA ASN A 108 -24.56 -6.76 8.64
C ASN A 108 -25.55 -5.62 8.98
N LYS A 109 -26.80 -5.75 8.54
CA LYS A 109 -27.84 -4.71 8.62
C LYS A 109 -28.13 -4.14 10.02
N ASN A 110 -27.85 -4.90 11.06
CA ASN A 110 -28.17 -4.48 12.43
C ASN A 110 -27.03 -3.66 13.08
N LYS A 111 -25.93 -3.42 12.38
CA LYS A 111 -24.85 -2.61 12.87
C LYS A 111 -25.01 -1.17 12.41
N GLU A 112 -24.87 -0.26 13.34
CA GLU A 112 -24.72 1.14 12.99
C GLU A 112 -23.48 1.29 12.08
N HIS A 113 -23.53 2.30 11.22
CA HIS A 113 -22.42 2.71 10.39
C HIS A 113 -21.12 2.81 11.20
N GLN A 114 -20.02 2.20 10.72
CA GLN A 114 -18.72 2.17 11.39
C GLN A 114 -18.03 3.54 11.27
N LYS A 115 -18.46 4.48 12.10
CA LYS A 115 -18.08 5.90 12.02
C LYS A 115 -16.57 6.17 12.15
N ASN A 116 -15.84 5.29 12.84
CA ASN A 116 -14.40 5.43 13.12
C ASN A 116 -13.54 4.44 12.32
N SER A 117 -13.99 4.02 11.14
CA SER A 117 -13.16 3.20 10.26
C SER A 117 -12.23 4.07 9.41
N HIS A 118 -10.97 3.66 9.29
CA HIS A 118 -9.94 4.35 8.51
C HIS A 118 -9.31 3.33 7.55
N ILE A 119 -9.77 3.31 6.31
CA ILE A 119 -9.32 2.37 5.29
C ILE A 119 -8.63 3.13 4.17
N ILE A 120 -7.38 2.77 3.89
CA ILE A 120 -6.57 3.36 2.82
C ILE A 120 -6.36 2.29 1.76
N ILE A 121 -6.71 2.57 0.51
CA ILE A 121 -6.59 1.63 -0.61
C ILE A 121 -5.57 2.16 -1.61
N PHE A 122 -4.51 1.40 -1.87
CA PHE A 122 -3.65 1.59 -3.02
C PHE A 122 -4.29 0.93 -4.23
N ASP A 123 -4.83 1.74 -5.15
CA ASP A 123 -5.56 1.30 -6.34
C ASP A 123 -4.72 1.57 -7.60
N ILE A 124 -4.05 0.53 -8.11
CA ILE A 124 -3.16 0.66 -9.28
C ILE A 124 -3.95 0.75 -10.59
N HIS A 125 -5.13 0.13 -10.64
CA HIS A 125 -5.91 0.02 -11.86
C HIS A 125 -7.15 0.92 -11.90
N SER A 126 -7.34 1.78 -10.89
CA SER A 126 -8.51 2.68 -10.77
C SER A 126 -9.86 1.93 -10.78
N GLU A 127 -9.91 0.76 -10.12
CA GLU A 127 -11.07 -0.12 -10.10
C GLU A 127 -12.05 0.20 -8.96
N TYR A 128 -11.54 0.64 -7.80
CA TYR A 128 -12.33 0.70 -6.56
C TYR A 128 -13.21 1.94 -6.43
N THR A 129 -12.90 3.02 -7.11
CA THR A 129 -13.66 4.28 -6.99
C THR A 129 -15.15 4.06 -7.19
N ASN A 130 -15.54 3.25 -8.18
CA ASN A 130 -16.97 3.00 -8.46
C ASN A 130 -17.66 2.21 -7.34
N ALA A 131 -16.94 1.32 -6.66
CA ALA A 131 -17.50 0.50 -5.58
C ALA A 131 -17.89 1.30 -4.34
N PHE A 132 -17.37 2.52 -4.18
CA PHE A 132 -17.60 3.38 -3.02
C PHE A 132 -18.28 4.71 -3.35
N LYS A 133 -18.59 4.96 -4.63
CA LYS A 133 -19.46 6.07 -5.03
C LYS A 133 -20.90 5.77 -4.63
N LEU A 134 -21.37 6.42 -3.57
CA LEU A 134 -22.77 6.41 -3.21
C LEU A 134 -23.45 7.62 -3.84
N VAL A 135 -24.51 7.36 -4.59
CA VAL A 135 -25.20 8.39 -5.36
C VAL A 135 -26.03 9.32 -4.45
N GLU A 136 -26.36 8.93 -3.20
CA GLU A 136 -27.27 9.70 -2.35
C GLU A 136 -27.14 9.44 -0.83
N SER A 137 -25.97 9.05 -0.30
CA SER A 137 -25.85 8.79 1.14
C SER A 137 -25.14 9.91 1.87
N GLU A 138 -25.84 10.60 2.78
CA GLU A 138 -25.26 11.56 3.74
C GLU A 138 -24.35 10.90 4.79
N LYS A 139 -24.24 9.56 4.80
CA LYS A 139 -23.60 8.79 5.87
C LYS A 139 -22.18 8.36 5.56
N PHE A 140 -21.72 8.48 4.34
CA PHE A 140 -20.43 7.97 3.89
C PHE A 140 -19.72 8.96 2.98
N ASN A 141 -18.49 9.31 3.33
CA ASN A 141 -17.65 10.17 2.50
C ASN A 141 -16.48 9.36 1.94
N LEU A 142 -16.33 9.41 0.63
CA LEU A 142 -15.19 8.87 -0.10
C LEU A 142 -14.15 9.96 -0.30
N ASN A 143 -12.92 9.70 0.11
CA ASN A 143 -11.76 10.48 -0.26
C ASN A 143 -11.05 9.82 -1.44
N LEU A 144 -10.98 10.53 -2.57
CA LEU A 144 -10.29 10.06 -3.76
C LEU A 144 -9.06 10.92 -4.03
N LEU A 145 -7.89 10.34 -3.88
CA LEU A 145 -6.60 10.94 -4.19
C LEU A 145 -6.05 10.36 -5.48
N ASN A 146 -5.66 11.21 -6.40
CA ASN A 146 -5.01 10.86 -7.65
C ASN A 146 -3.82 11.80 -7.90
N ILE A 147 -3.13 11.65 -9.00
CA ILE A 147 -1.94 12.44 -9.34
C ILE A 147 -2.19 13.96 -9.34
N ASP A 148 -3.44 14.41 -9.56
CA ASP A 148 -3.77 15.83 -9.67
C ASP A 148 -4.02 16.48 -8.30
N ASN A 149 -4.56 15.71 -7.34
CA ASN A 149 -4.94 16.22 -6.01
C ASN A 149 -4.13 15.65 -4.84
N LEU A 150 -3.36 14.59 -5.06
CA LEU A 150 -2.44 14.05 -4.04
C LEU A 150 -1.36 15.08 -3.70
N LYS A 151 -1.18 15.36 -2.41
CA LYS A 151 -0.16 16.27 -1.89
C LYS A 151 0.85 15.47 -1.06
N LEU A 152 2.06 15.29 -1.60
CA LEU A 152 3.09 14.45 -1.01
C LEU A 152 4.48 15.10 -1.16
N PRO A 153 4.78 16.19 -0.45
CA PRO A 153 6.02 16.93 -0.62
C PRO A 153 7.27 16.05 -0.39
N TYR A 154 8.25 16.14 -1.29
CA TYR A 154 9.51 15.37 -1.26
C TYR A 154 10.31 15.51 0.03
N TRP A 155 10.19 16.61 0.76
CA TRP A 155 10.87 16.83 2.02
C TRP A 155 10.37 15.93 3.17
N LEU A 156 9.26 15.21 2.96
CA LEU A 156 8.80 14.13 3.85
C LEU A 156 9.57 12.83 3.64
N MET A 157 10.32 12.68 2.55
CA MET A 157 11.10 11.47 2.29
C MET A 157 12.20 11.27 3.33
N ASN A 158 12.43 10.01 3.68
CA ASN A 158 13.61 9.62 4.46
C ASN A 158 14.84 9.43 3.54
N SER A 159 15.98 9.09 4.16
CA SER A 159 17.25 8.87 3.46
C SER A 159 17.12 7.85 2.33
N GLU A 160 16.51 6.70 2.58
CA GLU A 160 16.38 5.64 1.58
C GLU A 160 15.51 6.07 0.40
N GLU A 161 14.39 6.73 0.66
CA GLU A 161 13.46 7.22 -0.35
C GLU A 161 14.08 8.33 -1.21
N LEU A 162 14.85 9.23 -0.59
CA LEU A 162 15.59 10.29 -1.30
C LEU A 162 16.70 9.70 -2.18
N GLU A 163 17.46 8.74 -1.65
CA GLU A 163 18.53 8.07 -2.36
C GLU A 163 17.98 7.24 -3.53
N ASP A 164 16.94 6.44 -3.31
CA ASP A 164 16.27 5.65 -4.38
C ASP A 164 15.71 6.56 -5.48
N MET A 165 15.22 7.73 -5.12
CA MET A 165 14.64 8.66 -6.10
C MET A 165 15.69 9.39 -6.92
N PHE A 166 16.80 9.83 -6.33
CA PHE A 166 17.73 10.76 -6.95
C PHE A 166 19.10 10.17 -7.30
N ILE A 167 19.51 9.05 -6.66
CA ILE A 167 20.86 8.49 -6.80
C ILE A 167 20.80 7.11 -7.45
N GLU A 168 21.66 6.88 -8.44
CA GLU A 168 21.84 5.54 -9.01
C GLU A 168 22.91 4.79 -8.23
N SER A 169 22.52 3.68 -7.63
CA SER A 169 23.42 2.82 -6.85
C SER A 169 24.59 2.24 -7.67
N ASN A 170 24.44 2.17 -9.00
CA ASN A 170 25.44 1.62 -9.92
C ASN A 170 26.40 2.67 -10.49
N ASP A 171 26.28 3.96 -10.10
CA ASP A 171 27.21 4.99 -10.52
C ASP A 171 28.54 4.83 -9.77
N GLN A 172 29.67 4.97 -10.49
CA GLN A 172 31.02 4.88 -9.90
C GLN A 172 31.23 5.87 -8.75
N ASN A 173 30.59 7.04 -8.82
CA ASN A 173 30.69 8.12 -7.83
C ASN A 173 29.52 8.13 -6.83
N SER A 174 28.71 7.07 -6.78
CA SER A 174 27.49 7.00 -5.94
C SER A 174 27.80 7.29 -4.46
N TYR A 175 28.92 6.85 -3.94
CA TYR A 175 29.33 7.11 -2.55
C TYR A 175 29.54 8.61 -2.27
N ASN A 176 30.24 9.33 -3.15
CA ASN A 176 30.43 10.78 -3.03
C ASN A 176 29.09 11.51 -3.21
N GLN A 177 28.26 11.06 -4.15
CA GLN A 177 26.93 11.61 -4.37
C GLN A 177 26.06 11.50 -3.12
N VAL A 178 25.94 10.30 -2.52
CA VAL A 178 25.20 10.07 -1.27
C VAL A 178 25.73 10.95 -0.15
N SER A 179 27.06 10.97 0.08
CA SER A 179 27.68 11.70 1.17
C SER A 179 27.43 13.21 1.09
N GLN A 180 27.67 13.82 -0.07
CA GLN A 180 27.51 15.26 -0.26
C GLN A 180 26.03 15.66 -0.34
N PHE A 181 25.18 14.88 -0.98
CA PHE A 181 23.73 15.11 -0.99
C PHE A 181 23.15 15.09 0.42
N LYS A 182 23.46 14.07 1.22
CA LYS A 182 23.06 13.97 2.62
C LYS A 182 23.51 15.20 3.43
N SER A 183 24.77 15.60 3.31
CA SER A 183 25.31 16.76 4.03
C SER A 183 24.59 18.05 3.62
N ALA A 184 24.35 18.25 2.33
CA ALA A 184 23.65 19.42 1.80
C ALA A 184 22.19 19.46 2.29
N VAL A 185 21.48 18.34 2.25
CA VAL A 185 20.09 18.25 2.74
C VAL A 185 20.01 18.58 4.24
N ILE A 186 20.88 18.01 5.07
CA ILE A 186 20.91 18.30 6.52
C ILE A 186 21.16 19.78 6.77
N LYS A 187 22.15 20.35 6.13
CA LYS A 187 22.49 21.79 6.29
C LYS A 187 21.35 22.69 5.83
N ASN A 188 20.73 22.38 4.69
CA ASN A 188 19.61 23.14 4.18
C ASN A 188 18.38 23.05 5.11
N LYS A 189 18.07 21.85 5.64
CA LYS A 189 17.03 21.66 6.66
C LYS A 189 17.28 22.52 7.91
N ILE A 190 18.52 22.55 8.41
CA ILE A 190 18.91 23.37 9.58
C ILE A 190 18.62 24.84 9.32
N VAL A 191 19.06 25.36 8.16
CA VAL A 191 18.90 26.78 7.80
C VAL A 191 17.42 27.14 7.62
N LYS A 192 16.65 26.33 6.84
CA LYS A 192 15.25 26.62 6.52
C LYS A 192 14.35 26.58 7.76
N ASN A 193 14.61 25.69 8.71
CA ASN A 193 13.75 25.51 9.88
C ASN A 193 14.32 26.17 11.16
N ASN A 194 15.46 26.82 11.06
CA ASN A 194 16.16 27.42 12.21
C ASN A 194 16.26 26.45 13.42
N ASN A 195 16.58 25.19 13.14
CA ASN A 195 16.64 24.12 14.13
C ASN A 195 17.89 23.24 13.91
N SER A 196 18.80 23.27 14.85
CA SER A 196 20.05 22.49 14.80
C SER A 196 19.87 20.99 15.09
N ASN A 197 18.73 20.57 15.63
CA ASN A 197 18.47 19.18 16.04
C ASN A 197 17.87 18.33 14.91
N VAL A 198 17.78 18.84 13.69
CA VAL A 198 17.30 18.08 12.55
C VAL A 198 18.39 17.18 11.98
N ASN A 199 17.98 16.01 11.52
CA ASN A 199 18.83 15.07 10.80
C ASN A 199 18.30 14.81 9.37
N TYR A 200 18.91 13.89 8.65
CA TYR A 200 18.54 13.58 7.29
C TYR A 200 17.08 13.11 7.18
N ASP A 201 16.62 12.28 8.14
CA ASP A 201 15.29 11.66 8.15
C ASP A 201 14.20 12.51 8.85
N THR A 202 14.56 13.62 9.47
CA THR A 202 13.56 14.51 10.10
C THR A 202 12.62 15.06 9.04
N PRO A 203 11.27 14.91 9.18
CA PRO A 203 10.30 15.31 8.17
C PRO A 203 10.01 16.83 8.22
N VAL A 204 10.99 17.61 7.84
CA VAL A 204 10.92 19.08 7.73
C VAL A 204 11.39 19.53 6.36
N GLU A 205 10.95 20.69 5.95
CA GLU A 205 11.23 21.22 4.61
C GLU A 205 12.71 21.49 4.37
N PHE A 206 13.10 21.30 3.12
CA PHE A 206 14.36 21.77 2.54
C PHE A 206 14.12 22.14 1.08
N ASP A 207 15.00 22.94 0.50
CA ASP A 207 14.89 23.35 -0.89
C ASP A 207 15.80 22.50 -1.79
N ILE A 208 15.21 21.61 -2.57
CA ILE A 208 15.94 20.71 -3.48
C ILE A 208 16.72 21.48 -4.56
N LYS A 209 16.25 22.68 -4.95
CA LYS A 209 16.95 23.52 -5.93
C LYS A 209 18.22 24.11 -5.33
N GLU A 210 18.17 24.57 -4.07
CA GLU A 210 19.37 25.01 -3.35
C GLU A 210 20.36 23.87 -3.17
N VAL A 211 19.88 22.68 -2.80
CA VAL A 211 20.72 21.47 -2.72
C VAL A 211 21.34 21.13 -4.08
N LYS A 212 20.58 21.24 -5.18
CA LYS A 212 21.10 21.09 -6.55
C LYS A 212 22.21 22.11 -6.84
N ASN A 213 21.99 23.40 -6.55
CA ASN A 213 22.98 24.44 -6.76
C ASN A 213 24.30 24.13 -6.02
N TYR A 214 24.19 23.66 -4.77
CA TYR A 214 25.37 23.27 -3.98
C TYR A 214 26.15 22.14 -4.67
N LEU A 215 25.49 21.09 -5.12
CA LEU A 215 26.15 19.96 -5.77
C LEU A 215 26.75 20.35 -7.13
N GLU A 216 26.06 21.20 -7.88
CA GLU A 216 26.56 21.69 -9.16
C GLU A 216 27.80 22.57 -8.97
N ASN A 217 27.82 23.44 -7.95
CA ASN A 217 28.99 24.22 -7.61
C ASN A 217 30.16 23.33 -7.18
N LEU A 218 29.94 22.31 -6.35
CA LEU A 218 30.97 21.31 -6.01
C LEU A 218 31.53 20.58 -7.23
N ASN A 219 30.68 20.29 -8.19
CA ASN A 219 31.06 19.60 -9.44
C ASN A 219 31.97 20.45 -10.34
N ARG A 220 31.83 21.78 -10.26
CA ARG A 220 32.50 22.76 -11.12
C ARG A 220 33.58 23.56 -10.42
N GLU A 221 33.69 23.48 -9.07
CA GLU A 221 34.58 24.33 -8.29
C GLU A 221 36.05 24.17 -8.68
N ARG A 222 36.73 25.29 -8.60
CA ARG A 222 38.18 25.34 -8.75
C ARG A 222 38.79 25.96 -7.50
N VAL A 223 39.82 25.33 -7.01
CA VAL A 223 40.47 25.69 -5.76
C VAL A 223 41.85 26.33 -6.02
N ASP A 224 42.30 27.19 -5.11
CA ASP A 224 43.62 27.83 -5.18
C ASP A 224 44.74 26.78 -5.31
N LYS A 225 45.73 27.06 -6.15
CA LYS A 225 46.87 26.15 -6.38
C LYS A 225 47.76 25.94 -5.17
N LYS A 226 47.83 26.93 -4.28
CA LYS A 226 48.75 26.92 -3.13
C LYS A 226 48.17 26.09 -1.98
N ASP A 227 46.93 26.40 -1.55
CA ASP A 227 46.30 25.72 -0.44
C ASP A 227 45.52 24.48 -0.84
N LYS A 228 45.10 24.37 -2.14
CA LYS A 228 44.35 23.29 -2.74
C LYS A 228 42.98 23.00 -2.04
N ARG A 229 42.44 23.98 -1.33
CA ARG A 229 41.22 23.85 -0.52
C ARG A 229 40.22 24.95 -0.74
N THR A 230 40.68 26.21 -0.85
CA THR A 230 39.81 27.38 -0.94
C THR A 230 39.32 27.58 -2.36
N PRO A 231 37.99 27.49 -2.64
CA PRO A 231 37.47 27.79 -3.95
C PRO A 231 37.55 29.27 -4.26
N ILE A 232 37.84 29.58 -5.54
CA ILE A 232 37.95 30.98 -6.01
C ILE A 232 36.95 31.19 -7.15
N LEU A 233 36.03 32.14 -6.94
CA LEU A 233 35.09 32.56 -7.96
C LEU A 233 35.77 33.33 -9.09
N ASP A 234 35.10 33.49 -10.23
CA ASP A 234 35.63 34.17 -11.40
C ASP A 234 35.97 35.64 -11.12
N ASP A 235 35.24 36.29 -10.23
CA ASP A 235 35.53 37.66 -9.73
C ASP A 235 36.69 37.75 -8.73
N GLY A 236 37.31 36.63 -8.40
CA GLY A 236 38.42 36.55 -7.43
C GLY A 236 37.97 36.37 -5.98
N THR A 237 36.69 36.27 -5.69
CA THR A 237 36.17 36.05 -4.33
C THR A 237 36.55 34.65 -3.84
N GLU A 238 37.13 34.56 -2.64
CA GLU A 238 37.38 33.30 -1.95
C GLU A 238 36.10 32.82 -1.23
N VAL A 239 35.81 31.51 -1.30
CA VAL A 239 34.66 30.92 -0.65
C VAL A 239 35.10 30.28 0.67
N GLU A 240 34.79 30.93 1.78
CA GLU A 240 35.11 30.43 3.13
C GLU A 240 34.13 29.31 3.55
N ASP A 241 32.82 29.51 3.40
CA ASP A 241 31.79 28.51 3.67
C ASP A 241 31.01 28.16 2.39
N ARG A 242 31.21 26.91 1.93
CA ARG A 242 30.53 26.40 0.75
C ARG A 242 29.02 26.33 0.94
N TYR A 243 28.53 25.98 2.15
CA TYR A 243 27.08 25.85 2.39
C TYR A 243 26.39 27.22 2.37
N GLU A 244 27.01 28.24 2.94
CA GLU A 244 26.46 29.59 2.90
C GLU A 244 26.39 30.13 1.47
N LYS A 245 27.46 29.92 0.69
CA LYS A 245 27.59 30.49 -0.64
C LYS A 245 26.85 29.71 -1.71
N TYR A 246 27.02 28.37 -1.77
CA TYR A 246 26.63 27.54 -2.91
C TYR A 246 25.14 27.24 -2.99
N PHE A 247 24.38 27.39 -1.91
CA PHE A 247 22.93 27.25 -1.97
C PHE A 247 22.24 28.35 -2.78
N SER A 248 22.79 29.55 -2.78
CA SER A 248 22.16 30.74 -3.33
C SER A 248 21.96 30.69 -4.85
N GLN A 249 23.03 30.31 -5.58
CA GLN A 249 23.03 30.23 -7.04
C GLN A 249 24.21 29.40 -7.55
N ILE A 250 24.24 29.15 -8.87
CA ILE A 250 25.40 28.55 -9.55
C ILE A 250 26.42 29.63 -9.84
N PHE A 251 27.68 29.36 -9.56
CA PHE A 251 28.80 30.28 -9.75
C PHE A 251 29.72 29.84 -10.88
N GLU A 252 30.40 30.82 -11.50
CA GLU A 252 31.57 30.57 -12.33
C GLU A 252 32.82 30.67 -11.50
N PHE A 253 33.82 29.85 -11.85
CA PHE A 253 35.08 29.74 -11.08
C PHE A 253 36.29 30.19 -11.91
N LYS A 254 37.21 30.84 -11.27
CA LYS A 254 38.45 31.33 -11.86
C LYS A 254 39.25 30.19 -12.48
N GLN A 255 39.61 30.34 -13.76
CA GLN A 255 40.32 29.29 -14.49
C GLN A 255 41.86 29.38 -14.33
N SER A 256 42.40 30.61 -14.23
CA SER A 256 43.84 30.83 -14.06
C SER A 256 44.29 30.63 -12.62
N ASP A 257 45.45 30.03 -12.42
CA ASP A 257 46.08 29.80 -11.11
C ASP A 257 45.26 28.98 -10.10
N THR A 258 44.35 28.15 -10.60
CA THR A 258 43.50 27.23 -9.82
C THR A 258 43.64 25.80 -10.31
N ASN A 259 43.25 24.82 -9.48
CA ASN A 259 43.13 23.42 -9.80
C ASN A 259 41.66 23.00 -9.71
N ASN A 260 41.32 21.86 -10.30
CA ASN A 260 39.99 21.25 -10.10
C ASN A 260 39.79 20.95 -8.60
N GLY A 261 38.56 21.17 -8.12
CA GLY A 261 38.15 20.79 -6.79
C GLY A 261 38.08 19.26 -6.60
N PRO A 262 37.97 18.80 -5.34
CA PRO A 262 38.04 17.36 -5.01
C PRO A 262 36.91 16.52 -5.61
N TYR A 263 35.80 17.13 -5.99
CA TYR A 263 34.61 16.46 -6.54
C TYR A 263 34.35 16.80 -8.01
N SER A 264 35.34 17.32 -8.72
CA SER A 264 35.19 17.76 -10.11
C SER A 264 34.73 16.63 -11.02
N GLY A 265 33.54 16.76 -11.59
CA GLY A 265 32.92 15.78 -12.48
C GLY A 265 32.08 14.69 -11.79
N ASP A 266 32.12 14.54 -10.46
CA ASP A 266 31.45 13.48 -9.72
C ASP A 266 29.91 13.59 -9.74
N PHE A 267 29.39 14.80 -9.87
CA PHE A 267 27.94 15.07 -9.80
C PHE A 267 27.29 15.33 -11.16
N THR A 268 28.00 15.28 -12.26
CA THR A 268 27.46 15.65 -13.58
C THR A 268 26.21 14.87 -13.94
N ARG A 269 26.25 13.52 -13.81
CA ARG A 269 25.08 12.67 -14.09
C ARG A 269 23.96 12.88 -13.06
N PHE A 270 24.33 13.04 -11.80
CA PHE A 270 23.36 13.26 -10.73
C PHE A 270 22.57 14.56 -10.95
N VAL A 271 23.25 15.69 -11.21
CA VAL A 271 22.62 17.00 -11.44
C VAL A 271 21.70 16.94 -12.66
N THR A 272 22.16 16.37 -13.79
CA THR A 272 21.34 16.21 -14.99
C THR A 272 20.07 15.42 -14.73
N ARG A 273 20.16 14.34 -13.94
CA ARG A 273 18.99 13.53 -13.58
C ARG A 273 18.05 14.30 -12.66
N LEU A 274 18.58 14.99 -11.66
CA LEU A 274 17.79 15.82 -10.75
C LEU A 274 17.01 16.90 -11.53
N GLU A 275 17.66 17.57 -12.49
CA GLU A 275 17.01 18.55 -13.37
C GLU A 275 15.88 17.94 -14.20
N THR A 276 16.13 16.77 -14.80
CA THR A 276 15.11 16.03 -15.57
C THR A 276 13.91 15.71 -14.71
N ARG A 277 14.11 15.23 -13.48
CA ARG A 277 13.01 14.92 -12.55
C ARG A 277 12.27 16.17 -12.07
N LEU A 278 12.98 17.25 -11.78
CA LEU A 278 12.39 18.52 -11.34
C LEU A 278 11.53 19.19 -12.43
N SER A 279 11.83 18.92 -13.71
CA SER A 279 11.07 19.42 -14.86
C SER A 279 9.92 18.51 -15.29
N ASP A 280 9.80 17.28 -14.73
CA ASP A 280 8.74 16.35 -15.08
C ASP A 280 7.41 16.75 -14.42
N GLU A 281 6.46 17.20 -15.22
CA GLU A 281 5.11 17.59 -14.80
C GLU A 281 4.37 16.47 -14.03
N ARG A 282 4.66 15.21 -14.37
CA ARG A 282 4.03 14.04 -13.72
C ARG A 282 4.47 13.87 -12.25
N LEU A 283 5.56 14.51 -11.84
CA LEU A 283 6.11 14.46 -10.49
C LEU A 283 5.75 15.68 -9.65
N LYS A 284 4.91 16.59 -10.15
CA LYS A 284 4.51 17.80 -9.42
C LYS A 284 3.86 17.52 -8.08
N PHE A 285 3.04 16.45 -7.96
CA PHE A 285 2.42 16.06 -6.71
C PHE A 285 3.43 15.78 -5.59
N LEU A 286 4.65 15.45 -5.95
CA LEU A 286 5.77 15.08 -5.09
C LEU A 286 6.83 16.19 -4.98
N LEU A 287 7.30 16.70 -6.13
CA LEU A 287 8.44 17.63 -6.17
C LEU A 287 8.06 19.10 -6.00
N SER A 288 6.82 19.46 -6.31
CA SER A 288 6.34 20.84 -6.18
C SER A 288 4.83 20.92 -5.95
N PRO A 289 4.27 20.14 -4.99
CA PRO A 289 2.83 20.23 -4.72
C PRO A 289 2.46 21.65 -4.29
N LYS A 290 1.28 22.10 -4.72
CA LYS A 290 0.76 23.42 -4.40
C LYS A 290 -0.54 23.27 -3.59
N LYS A 291 -0.75 24.21 -2.68
CA LYS A 291 -2.03 24.42 -2.02
C LYS A 291 -3.05 25.02 -3.00
N GLU A 292 -4.30 25.08 -2.61
CA GLU A 292 -5.37 25.67 -3.43
C GLU A 292 -5.11 27.16 -3.75
N ASP A 293 -4.47 27.87 -2.84
CA ASP A 293 -4.06 29.27 -3.03
C ASP A 293 -2.81 29.44 -3.90
N GLY A 294 -2.23 28.35 -4.40
CA GLY A 294 -1.02 28.35 -5.23
C GLY A 294 0.29 28.43 -4.45
N THR A 295 0.26 28.52 -3.12
CA THR A 295 1.46 28.52 -2.28
C THR A 295 2.08 27.10 -2.15
N SER A 296 3.34 27.03 -1.75
CA SER A 296 4.03 25.74 -1.50
C SER A 296 3.67 25.21 -0.11
N PHE A 297 3.83 23.90 0.07
CA PHE A 297 3.74 23.27 1.38
C PHE A 297 5.02 23.49 2.18
N HIS A 298 4.87 23.83 3.46
CA HIS A 298 5.93 24.05 4.45
C HIS A 298 5.82 23.02 5.59
N SER A 299 6.82 22.97 6.46
CA SER A 299 6.85 22.02 7.59
C SER A 299 5.60 22.10 8.47
N ASN A 300 5.01 23.29 8.65
CA ASN A 300 3.80 23.50 9.45
C ASN A 300 2.53 22.92 8.81
N ASP A 301 2.55 22.62 7.51
CA ASP A 301 1.42 22.04 6.78
C ASP A 301 1.40 20.51 6.85
N PHE A 302 2.34 19.89 7.56
CA PHE A 302 2.44 18.43 7.65
C PHE A 302 1.16 17.80 8.22
N GLN A 303 0.47 18.47 9.13
CA GLN A 303 -0.82 17.99 9.64
C GLN A 303 -1.86 17.81 8.54
N ASP A 304 -1.92 18.68 7.54
CA ASP A 304 -2.92 18.61 6.46
C ASP A 304 -2.59 17.46 5.50
N ILE A 305 -1.29 17.16 5.34
CA ILE A 305 -0.84 15.99 4.59
C ILE A 305 -1.22 14.69 5.32
N LEU A 306 -1.12 14.63 6.65
CA LEU A 306 -1.59 13.49 7.43
C LEU A 306 -3.11 13.33 7.33
N LYS A 307 -3.86 14.42 7.45
CA LYS A 307 -5.32 14.42 7.38
C LYS A 307 -5.84 13.82 6.07
N GLN A 308 -5.20 14.12 4.92
CA GLN A 308 -5.63 13.58 3.62
C GLN A 308 -5.57 12.05 3.57
N PHE A 309 -4.60 11.40 4.25
CA PHE A 309 -4.47 9.95 4.25
C PHE A 309 -5.40 9.28 5.28
N ILE A 310 -5.53 9.87 6.46
CA ILE A 310 -6.31 9.29 7.57
C ILE A 310 -7.82 9.58 7.42
N GLY A 311 -8.21 10.43 6.46
CA GLY A 311 -9.62 10.74 6.17
C GLY A 311 -10.21 11.90 6.97
N TYR A 312 -9.39 12.75 7.58
CA TYR A 312 -9.82 13.96 8.26
C TYR A 312 -9.82 15.15 7.30
N ILE A 313 -10.74 15.17 6.34
CA ILE A 313 -10.83 16.20 5.32
C ILE A 313 -11.87 17.23 5.77
N ASP A 314 -11.43 18.43 6.12
CA ASP A 314 -12.26 19.56 6.60
C ASP A 314 -13.31 19.11 7.64
N ASP A 315 -14.55 19.61 7.54
CA ASP A 315 -15.67 19.21 8.40
C ASP A 315 -16.20 17.79 8.06
N ASN A 316 -15.77 17.21 6.95
CA ASN A 316 -16.18 15.89 6.48
C ASN A 316 -15.12 14.84 6.79
N LYS A 317 -15.52 13.76 7.49
CA LYS A 317 -14.65 12.62 7.77
C LYS A 317 -14.90 11.53 6.74
N SER A 318 -13.84 10.96 6.18
CA SER A 318 -13.91 9.87 5.21
C SER A 318 -13.49 8.55 5.82
N ASN A 319 -14.33 7.53 5.67
CA ASN A 319 -14.04 6.18 6.12
C ASN A 319 -13.11 5.42 5.17
N ILE A 320 -13.10 5.79 3.89
CA ILE A 320 -12.26 5.18 2.86
C ILE A 320 -11.52 6.26 2.11
N THR A 321 -10.20 6.15 2.07
CA THR A 321 -9.31 6.93 1.22
C THR A 321 -8.78 6.02 0.12
N ILE A 322 -9.15 6.29 -1.13
CA ILE A 322 -8.60 5.61 -2.31
C ILE A 322 -7.48 6.45 -2.87
N ILE A 323 -6.30 5.86 -2.99
CA ILE A 323 -5.14 6.47 -3.64
C ILE A 323 -5.01 5.82 -5.01
N ASP A 324 -5.51 6.50 -6.03
CA ASP A 324 -5.41 6.07 -7.42
C ASP A 324 -3.98 6.27 -7.92
N LEU A 325 -3.27 5.17 -8.05
CA LEU A 325 -1.87 5.13 -8.47
C LEU A 325 -1.70 4.95 -9.99
N SER A 326 -2.79 4.79 -10.76
CA SER A 326 -2.75 4.50 -12.19
C SER A 326 -2.07 5.58 -13.04
N GLY A 327 -2.03 6.81 -12.57
CA GLY A 327 -1.35 7.94 -13.22
C GLY A 327 0.10 8.15 -12.80
N ILE A 328 0.61 7.40 -11.82
CA ILE A 328 1.96 7.58 -11.28
C ILE A 328 2.98 6.84 -12.17
N PRO A 329 4.07 7.50 -12.59
CA PRO A 329 5.13 6.84 -13.34
C PRO A 329 5.71 5.65 -12.56
N PHE A 330 5.97 4.54 -13.27
CA PHE A 330 6.46 3.30 -12.68
C PHE A 330 7.76 3.50 -11.88
N GLU A 331 8.64 4.38 -12.36
CA GLU A 331 9.95 4.67 -11.76
C GLU A 331 9.85 5.31 -10.35
N VAL A 332 8.73 5.93 -10.02
CA VAL A 332 8.50 6.57 -8.71
C VAL A 332 7.38 5.91 -7.91
N LEU A 333 6.74 4.88 -8.46
CA LEU A 333 5.64 4.18 -7.82
C LEU A 333 6.09 3.57 -6.48
N SER A 334 7.21 2.88 -6.47
CA SER A 334 7.78 2.25 -5.26
C SER A 334 8.08 3.29 -4.17
N THR A 335 8.75 4.40 -4.54
CA THR A 335 9.05 5.48 -3.60
C THR A 335 7.78 6.15 -3.06
N THR A 336 6.78 6.37 -3.91
CA THR A 336 5.49 6.95 -3.50
C THR A 336 4.77 6.04 -2.50
N ILE A 337 4.66 4.75 -2.79
CA ILE A 337 4.04 3.76 -1.90
C ILE A 337 4.82 3.65 -0.58
N SER A 338 6.16 3.64 -0.65
CA SER A 338 7.02 3.64 0.54
C SER A 338 6.72 4.82 1.43
N LEU A 339 6.75 6.03 0.87
CA LEU A 339 6.57 7.27 1.61
C LEU A 339 5.19 7.33 2.28
N ILE A 340 4.11 7.00 1.56
CA ILE A 340 2.76 6.98 2.13
C ILE A 340 2.65 5.93 3.23
N SER A 341 3.11 4.70 2.98
CA SER A 341 3.06 3.60 3.94
C SER A 341 3.84 3.94 5.23
N ARG A 342 5.02 4.55 5.09
CA ARG A 342 5.85 4.98 6.21
C ARG A 342 5.19 6.11 7.00
N ILE A 343 4.63 7.12 6.35
CA ILE A 343 3.93 8.23 7.03
C ILE A 343 2.75 7.71 7.83
N VAL A 344 1.96 6.79 7.26
CA VAL A 344 0.82 6.16 7.95
C VAL A 344 1.30 5.32 9.14
N PHE A 345 2.38 4.56 8.98
CA PHE A 345 2.97 3.78 10.07
C PHE A 345 3.52 4.69 11.18
N ASP A 346 4.28 5.72 10.84
CA ASP A 346 4.87 6.65 11.81
C ASP A 346 3.79 7.44 12.55
N PHE A 347 2.68 7.79 11.88
CA PHE A 347 1.49 8.35 12.53
C PHE A 347 0.92 7.37 13.56
N ALA A 348 0.60 6.14 13.16
CA ALA A 348 0.03 5.12 14.05
C ALA A 348 0.94 4.83 15.25
N PHE A 349 2.25 4.74 15.01
CA PHE A 349 3.27 4.53 16.04
C PHE A 349 3.32 5.67 17.06
N ASN A 350 3.43 6.92 16.59
CA ASN A 350 3.53 8.08 17.48
C ASN A 350 2.21 8.34 18.21
N TYR A 351 1.07 8.18 17.53
CA TYR A 351 -0.25 8.30 18.14
C TYR A 351 -0.47 7.26 19.25
N SER A 352 -0.12 6.00 18.99
CA SER A 352 -0.17 4.94 20.01
C SER A 352 0.69 5.26 21.23
N LYS A 353 1.89 5.82 21.02
CA LYS A 353 2.76 6.25 22.13
C LYS A 353 2.15 7.40 22.94
N LEU A 354 1.54 8.38 22.28
CA LEU A 354 0.85 9.47 22.99
C LEU A 354 -0.31 8.95 23.83
N LYS A 355 -1.11 8.02 23.31
CA LYS A 355 -2.20 7.38 24.06
C LYS A 355 -1.70 6.59 25.26
N HIS A 356 -0.62 5.83 25.12
CA HIS A 356 -0.01 5.09 26.24
C HIS A 356 0.47 6.00 27.37
N ILE A 357 1.00 7.20 27.06
CA ILE A 357 1.38 8.18 28.09
C ILE A 357 0.15 8.59 28.92
N SER A 358 -1.03 8.69 28.30
CA SER A 358 -2.30 8.99 28.96
C SER A 358 -2.98 7.77 29.62
N GLY A 359 -2.34 6.58 29.54
CA GLY A 359 -2.92 5.32 30.04
C GLY A 359 -4.06 4.76 29.19
N GLU A 360 -4.19 5.25 27.95
CA GLU A 360 -5.21 4.84 26.98
C GLU A 360 -4.64 3.92 25.89
N THR A 361 -5.50 3.20 25.20
CA THR A 361 -5.16 2.42 24.00
C THR A 361 -5.38 3.24 22.74
N ASN A 362 -4.75 2.85 21.63
CA ASN A 362 -5.00 3.44 20.32
C ASN A 362 -6.48 3.23 19.92
N ASP A 363 -7.18 4.31 19.62
CA ASP A 363 -8.60 4.38 19.24
C ASP A 363 -8.83 4.79 17.78
N ILE A 364 -7.76 4.83 16.97
CA ILE A 364 -7.80 5.08 15.52
C ILE A 364 -7.22 3.86 14.78
N PRO A 365 -8.02 2.78 14.61
CA PRO A 365 -7.58 1.61 13.85
C PRO A 365 -7.52 1.93 12.36
N ILE A 366 -6.40 1.64 11.72
CA ILE A 366 -6.16 1.90 10.30
C ILE A 366 -5.94 0.57 9.56
N MET A 367 -6.57 0.41 8.40
CA MET A 367 -6.30 -0.68 7.48
C MET A 367 -5.71 -0.15 6.17
N LEU A 368 -4.56 -0.68 5.78
CA LEU A 368 -3.93 -0.40 4.50
C LEU A 368 -4.19 -1.58 3.54
N VAL A 369 -4.87 -1.32 2.44
CA VAL A 369 -5.17 -2.30 1.39
C VAL A 369 -4.18 -2.13 0.25
N CYS A 370 -3.41 -3.17 -0.01
CA CYS A 370 -2.39 -3.23 -1.04
C CYS A 370 -2.91 -4.05 -2.24
N GLU A 371 -3.54 -3.38 -3.22
CA GLU A 371 -4.04 -4.02 -4.44
C GLU A 371 -2.89 -4.34 -5.41
N GLU A 372 -2.97 -5.49 -6.06
CA GLU A 372 -1.94 -6.02 -6.97
C GLU A 372 -0.51 -5.92 -6.39
N ALA A 373 -0.38 -6.35 -5.15
CA ALA A 373 0.79 -6.19 -4.30
C ALA A 373 2.11 -6.69 -4.95
N HIS A 374 2.04 -7.71 -5.81
CA HIS A 374 3.20 -8.24 -6.53
C HIS A 374 3.91 -7.20 -7.42
N ASN A 375 3.22 -6.10 -7.81
CA ASN A 375 3.81 -5.06 -8.64
C ASN A 375 4.76 -4.12 -7.89
N TYR A 376 4.71 -4.06 -6.56
CA TYR A 376 5.54 -3.12 -5.78
C TYR A 376 6.10 -3.67 -4.48
N ILE A 377 5.71 -4.88 -4.07
CA ILE A 377 6.29 -5.62 -2.95
C ILE A 377 6.65 -7.06 -3.38
N PRO A 378 7.41 -7.23 -4.47
CA PRO A 378 7.72 -8.55 -5.00
C PRO A 378 8.65 -9.35 -4.07
N LYS A 379 8.67 -10.67 -4.28
CA LYS A 379 9.64 -11.58 -3.65
C LYS A 379 11.07 -11.24 -4.06
N SER A 380 11.27 -10.79 -5.30
CA SER A 380 12.60 -10.38 -5.81
C SER A 380 13.19 -9.23 -4.97
N ASN A 381 14.53 -9.17 -4.93
CA ASN A 381 15.27 -8.12 -4.24
C ASN A 381 15.81 -7.06 -5.22
N GLU A 382 15.09 -6.79 -6.28
CA GLU A 382 15.44 -5.72 -7.21
C GLU A 382 15.43 -4.37 -6.53
N SER A 383 16.42 -3.54 -6.85
CA SER A 383 16.63 -2.25 -6.21
C SER A 383 15.43 -1.31 -6.33
N GLN A 384 14.72 -1.36 -7.46
CA GLN A 384 13.57 -0.51 -7.74
C GLN A 384 12.36 -0.70 -6.79
N TYR A 385 12.27 -1.86 -6.07
CA TYR A 385 11.18 -2.16 -5.13
C TYR A 385 11.62 -2.14 -3.67
N LYS A 386 12.88 -1.80 -3.41
CA LYS A 386 13.49 -1.93 -2.08
C LYS A 386 12.77 -1.09 -1.02
N SER A 387 12.45 0.16 -1.34
CA SER A 387 11.85 1.08 -0.38
C SER A 387 10.40 0.70 -0.05
N SER A 388 9.55 0.42 -1.04
CA SER A 388 8.15 -0.01 -0.80
C SER A 388 8.08 -1.34 -0.04
N LYS A 389 8.90 -2.31 -0.45
CA LYS A 389 8.98 -3.62 0.21
C LYS A 389 9.35 -3.46 1.69
N LYS A 390 10.39 -2.68 2.01
CA LYS A 390 10.84 -2.46 3.38
C LYS A 390 9.79 -1.77 4.24
N SER A 391 9.14 -0.74 3.72
CA SER A 391 8.10 0.00 4.45
C SER A 391 6.89 -0.87 4.77
N ILE A 392 6.40 -1.66 3.80
CA ILE A 392 5.24 -2.54 4.01
C ILE A 392 5.62 -3.77 4.85
N GLU A 393 6.83 -4.33 4.72
CA GLU A 393 7.32 -5.39 5.61
C GLU A 393 7.41 -4.93 7.07
N ARG A 394 7.76 -3.66 7.31
CA ARG A 394 7.74 -3.08 8.66
C ARG A 394 6.32 -3.04 9.22
N ILE A 395 5.34 -2.61 8.42
CA ILE A 395 3.93 -2.65 8.82
C ILE A 395 3.49 -4.08 9.12
N ALA A 396 3.86 -5.05 8.28
CA ALA A 396 3.51 -6.45 8.49
C ALA A 396 4.07 -7.01 9.81
N LYS A 397 5.29 -6.63 10.18
CA LYS A 397 5.96 -7.11 11.41
C LYS A 397 5.47 -6.39 12.68
N GLU A 398 5.17 -5.11 12.60
CA GLU A 398 5.00 -4.25 13.78
C GLU A 398 3.64 -3.53 13.84
N GLY A 399 2.97 -3.32 12.69
CA GLY A 399 1.79 -2.44 12.56
C GLY A 399 0.66 -2.78 13.52
N ARG A 400 0.40 -4.08 13.73
CA ARG A 400 -0.66 -4.55 14.64
C ARG A 400 -0.55 -3.99 16.06
N LYS A 401 0.67 -3.79 16.55
CA LYS A 401 0.92 -3.22 17.89
C LYS A 401 0.45 -1.77 18.02
N TYR A 402 0.33 -1.10 16.89
CA TYR A 402 -0.02 0.32 16.78
C TYR A 402 -1.37 0.56 16.11
N GLY A 403 -2.21 -0.48 16.00
CA GLY A 403 -3.53 -0.37 15.40
C GLY A 403 -3.51 -0.24 13.86
N LEU A 404 -2.43 -0.67 13.19
CA LEU A 404 -2.32 -0.66 11.74
C LEU A 404 -2.29 -2.09 11.19
N SER A 405 -3.28 -2.44 10.38
CA SER A 405 -3.39 -3.74 9.71
C SER A 405 -3.19 -3.63 8.20
N LEU A 406 -2.88 -4.78 7.57
CA LEU A 406 -2.72 -4.90 6.12
C LEU A 406 -3.77 -5.83 5.52
N MET A 407 -4.27 -5.48 4.34
CA MET A 407 -4.93 -6.40 3.43
C MET A 407 -4.10 -6.46 2.13
N VAL A 408 -3.47 -7.60 1.89
CA VAL A 408 -2.60 -7.82 0.72
C VAL A 408 -3.39 -8.57 -0.34
N VAL A 409 -3.60 -7.93 -1.50
CA VAL A 409 -4.39 -8.49 -2.59
C VAL A 409 -3.46 -8.77 -3.77
N SER A 410 -3.47 -10.02 -4.26
CA SER A 410 -2.59 -10.40 -5.38
C SER A 410 -3.19 -11.53 -6.22
N GLN A 411 -2.96 -11.43 -7.53
CA GLN A 411 -3.23 -12.54 -8.46
C GLN A 411 -2.05 -13.52 -8.56
N ARG A 412 -0.88 -13.15 -8.03
CA ARG A 412 0.36 -13.95 -8.06
C ARG A 412 0.96 -14.02 -6.66
N PRO A 413 0.36 -14.77 -5.74
CA PRO A 413 0.82 -14.83 -4.35
C PRO A 413 2.27 -15.33 -4.21
N SER A 414 2.73 -16.20 -5.10
CA SER A 414 4.10 -16.71 -5.10
C SER A 414 5.16 -15.66 -5.47
N GLU A 415 4.75 -14.55 -6.09
CA GLU A 415 5.62 -13.43 -6.46
C GLU A 415 5.66 -12.32 -5.39
N VAL A 416 4.81 -12.36 -4.37
CA VAL A 416 4.78 -11.39 -3.25
C VAL A 416 5.83 -11.73 -2.20
N SER A 417 6.34 -10.72 -1.48
CA SER A 417 7.28 -10.89 -0.36
C SER A 417 6.83 -11.99 0.62
N GLU A 418 7.68 -13.00 0.81
CA GLU A 418 7.42 -14.10 1.76
C GLU A 418 7.26 -13.59 3.19
N THR A 419 8.02 -12.57 3.56
CA THR A 419 7.92 -11.94 4.89
C THR A 419 6.52 -11.41 5.16
N ILE A 420 5.91 -10.75 4.19
CA ILE A 420 4.57 -10.18 4.32
C ILE A 420 3.51 -11.28 4.34
N MET A 421 3.59 -12.22 3.41
CA MET A 421 2.62 -13.32 3.31
C MET A 421 2.64 -14.20 4.57
N ALA A 422 3.81 -14.45 5.17
CA ALA A 422 3.96 -15.20 6.41
C ALA A 422 3.39 -14.47 7.66
N GLN A 423 3.19 -13.15 7.60
CA GLN A 423 2.56 -12.38 8.67
C GLN A 423 1.03 -12.28 8.53
N CYS A 424 0.46 -12.74 7.41
CA CYS A 424 -0.98 -12.80 7.24
C CYS A 424 -1.57 -13.93 8.06
N ASN A 425 -2.46 -13.58 8.98
CA ASN A 425 -3.13 -14.55 9.85
C ASN A 425 -4.46 -15.06 9.26
N ASN A 426 -5.02 -14.33 8.30
CA ASN A 426 -6.25 -14.67 7.63
C ASN A 426 -6.02 -14.74 6.11
N PHE A 427 -6.46 -15.82 5.49
CA PHE A 427 -6.37 -16.04 4.05
C PHE A 427 -7.76 -16.16 3.45
N ILE A 428 -7.97 -15.46 2.35
CA ILE A 428 -9.14 -15.53 1.49
C ILE A 428 -8.63 -15.95 0.11
N ALA A 429 -8.65 -17.27 -0.17
CA ALA A 429 -8.10 -17.82 -1.39
C ALA A 429 -9.24 -18.14 -2.37
N LEU A 430 -9.36 -17.31 -3.42
CA LEU A 430 -10.26 -17.56 -4.54
C LEU A 430 -9.64 -18.57 -5.51
N ARG A 431 -10.32 -18.83 -6.63
CA ARG A 431 -9.82 -19.73 -7.66
C ARG A 431 -8.38 -19.41 -8.07
N LEU A 432 -7.49 -20.38 -7.95
CA LEU A 432 -6.10 -20.34 -8.40
C LEU A 432 -5.89 -21.37 -9.50
N THR A 433 -5.44 -20.95 -10.68
CA THR A 433 -5.20 -21.82 -11.84
C THR A 433 -3.74 -22.21 -12.01
N ASN A 434 -2.82 -21.39 -11.50
CA ASN A 434 -1.38 -21.65 -11.58
C ASN A 434 -0.94 -22.60 -10.46
N THR A 435 -0.25 -23.69 -10.81
CA THR A 435 0.20 -24.72 -9.87
C THR A 435 1.23 -24.21 -8.85
N ASN A 436 2.08 -23.25 -9.24
CA ASN A 436 3.04 -22.64 -8.31
C ASN A 436 2.33 -21.85 -7.22
N ASP A 437 1.34 -21.05 -7.61
CA ASP A 437 0.54 -20.26 -6.68
C ASP A 437 -0.30 -21.15 -5.75
N GLN A 438 -0.88 -22.24 -6.29
CA GLN A 438 -1.60 -23.23 -5.48
C GLN A 438 -0.67 -23.87 -4.43
N SER A 439 0.50 -24.32 -4.86
CA SER A 439 1.50 -24.95 -3.99
C SER A 439 2.01 -23.96 -2.93
N TYR A 440 2.23 -22.71 -3.32
CA TYR A 440 2.67 -21.66 -2.42
C TYR A 440 1.61 -21.38 -1.34
N VAL A 441 0.36 -21.20 -1.73
CA VAL A 441 -0.75 -20.98 -0.77
C VAL A 441 -0.93 -22.20 0.13
N LYS A 442 -0.88 -23.42 -0.42
CA LYS A 442 -0.95 -24.65 0.36
C LYS A 442 0.11 -24.71 1.45
N ASN A 443 1.34 -24.29 1.15
CA ASN A 443 2.47 -24.30 2.11
C ASN A 443 2.37 -23.21 3.19
N LEU A 444 1.62 -22.13 2.94
CA LEU A 444 1.36 -21.08 3.93
C LEU A 444 0.25 -21.45 4.92
N LEU A 445 -0.62 -22.36 4.53
CA LEU A 445 -1.74 -22.79 5.35
C LEU A 445 -1.31 -23.95 6.27
N PRO A 446 -1.96 -24.13 7.42
CA PRO A 446 -1.67 -25.22 8.32
C PRO A 446 -1.76 -26.60 7.63
N ASP A 447 -0.86 -27.52 7.95
CA ASP A 447 -0.71 -28.85 7.31
C ASP A 447 -2.01 -29.68 7.29
N ASN A 448 -2.92 -29.42 8.21
CA ASN A 448 -4.18 -30.14 8.32
C ASN A 448 -5.28 -29.69 7.33
N ILE A 449 -4.96 -28.83 6.36
CA ILE A 449 -5.95 -28.25 5.42
C ILE A 449 -5.69 -28.73 3.97
N GLY A 450 -4.71 -29.59 3.76
CA GLY A 450 -4.23 -29.98 2.44
C GLY A 450 -5.29 -30.43 1.44
N SER A 451 -6.28 -31.20 1.86
CA SER A 451 -7.36 -31.72 0.99
C SER A 451 -8.35 -30.63 0.55
N ILE A 452 -8.61 -29.61 1.39
CA ILE A 452 -9.52 -28.51 1.03
C ILE A 452 -8.86 -27.59 -0.03
N CYS A 453 -7.54 -27.47 -0.01
CA CYS A 453 -6.79 -26.70 -1.01
C CYS A 453 -6.88 -27.29 -2.42
N GLU A 454 -7.19 -28.58 -2.56
CA GLU A 454 -7.40 -29.23 -3.86
C GLU A 454 -8.65 -28.70 -4.58
N ALA A 455 -9.57 -28.06 -3.86
CA ALA A 455 -10.73 -27.40 -4.45
C ALA A 455 -10.41 -26.04 -5.10
N LEU A 456 -9.26 -25.40 -4.79
CA LEU A 456 -8.92 -24.05 -5.29
C LEU A 456 -9.03 -23.88 -6.81
N PRO A 457 -8.61 -24.83 -7.66
CA PRO A 457 -8.74 -24.68 -9.11
C PRO A 457 -10.20 -24.71 -9.62
N SER A 458 -11.09 -25.33 -8.85
CA SER A 458 -12.50 -25.58 -9.24
C SER A 458 -13.50 -24.60 -8.66
N LEU A 459 -13.06 -23.64 -7.83
CA LEU A 459 -13.93 -22.64 -7.22
C LEU A 459 -14.61 -21.76 -8.29
N ASN A 460 -15.89 -21.47 -8.08
CA ASN A 460 -16.63 -20.55 -8.93
C ASN A 460 -16.24 -19.08 -8.65
N PRO A 461 -16.53 -18.14 -9.57
CA PRO A 461 -16.33 -16.72 -9.31
C PRO A 461 -17.07 -16.26 -8.04
N GLY A 462 -16.36 -15.59 -7.14
CA GLY A 462 -16.90 -15.14 -5.86
C GLY A 462 -16.95 -16.21 -4.77
N GLU A 463 -16.56 -17.45 -5.06
CA GLU A 463 -16.26 -18.45 -4.03
C GLU A 463 -14.80 -18.31 -3.56
N ALA A 464 -14.59 -18.43 -2.26
CA ALA A 464 -13.24 -18.41 -1.69
C ALA A 464 -13.13 -19.39 -0.52
N LEU A 465 -11.98 -20.01 -0.40
CA LEU A 465 -11.55 -20.72 0.80
C LEU A 465 -11.09 -19.70 1.84
N ILE A 466 -11.75 -19.69 2.99
CA ILE A 466 -11.40 -18.84 4.14
C ILE A 466 -10.69 -19.66 5.19
N VAL A 467 -9.52 -19.19 5.61
CA VAL A 467 -8.69 -19.84 6.64
C VAL A 467 -8.05 -18.77 7.52
N GLY A 468 -7.98 -18.99 8.80
CA GLY A 468 -7.21 -18.15 9.70
C GLY A 468 -7.79 -18.02 11.10
N ASP A 469 -7.34 -17.00 11.79
CA ASP A 469 -7.68 -16.76 13.20
C ASP A 469 -9.11 -16.20 13.38
N ALA A 470 -9.67 -15.60 12.33
CA ALA A 470 -11.02 -15.05 12.34
C ALA A 470 -12.10 -16.12 12.16
N THR A 471 -11.73 -17.32 11.71
CA THR A 471 -12.66 -18.43 11.44
C THR A 471 -12.46 -19.57 12.40
N LEU A 472 -13.53 -20.26 12.75
CA LEU A 472 -13.43 -21.48 13.56
C LEU A 472 -12.88 -22.65 12.74
N LEU A 473 -13.35 -22.78 11.51
CA LEU A 473 -12.99 -23.84 10.58
C LEU A 473 -12.65 -23.29 9.20
N PRO A 474 -11.68 -23.89 8.49
CA PRO A 474 -11.49 -23.65 7.07
C PRO A 474 -12.78 -23.98 6.30
N SER A 475 -13.24 -23.05 5.47
CA SER A 475 -14.52 -23.21 4.79
C SER A 475 -14.54 -22.52 3.44
N VAL A 476 -15.25 -23.09 2.48
CA VAL A 476 -15.55 -22.44 1.21
C VAL A 476 -16.79 -21.58 1.38
N VAL A 477 -16.63 -20.29 1.15
CA VAL A 477 -17.66 -19.26 1.33
C VAL A 477 -18.01 -18.64 -0.02
N GLN A 478 -19.29 -18.50 -0.31
CA GLN A 478 -19.80 -17.72 -1.42
C GLN A 478 -20.02 -16.28 -0.95
N PHE A 479 -19.25 -15.36 -1.50
CA PHE A 479 -19.43 -13.92 -1.30
C PHE A 479 -20.60 -13.39 -2.13
N LYS A 480 -21.36 -12.46 -1.58
CA LYS A 480 -22.32 -11.69 -2.38
C LYS A 480 -21.60 -10.65 -3.22
N MET A 481 -22.18 -10.35 -4.38
CA MET A 481 -21.66 -9.27 -5.22
C MET A 481 -21.75 -7.93 -4.47
N PRO A 482 -20.69 -7.10 -4.56
CA PRO A 482 -20.75 -5.75 -4.03
C PRO A 482 -21.75 -4.90 -4.82
N ASN A 483 -22.33 -3.91 -4.16
CA ASN A 483 -23.21 -2.95 -4.80
C ASN A 483 -22.96 -1.57 -4.17
N PRO A 484 -22.40 -0.62 -4.92
CA PRO A 484 -21.93 -0.69 -6.33
C PRO A 484 -20.76 -1.66 -6.55
N ARG A 485 -20.54 -2.06 -7.80
CA ARG A 485 -19.41 -2.95 -8.18
C ARG A 485 -18.14 -2.14 -8.47
N PRO A 486 -16.96 -2.70 -8.22
CA PRO A 486 -15.72 -2.12 -8.73
C PRO A 486 -15.73 -2.14 -10.27
N LYS A 487 -14.99 -1.23 -10.90
CA LYS A 487 -14.93 -1.12 -12.36
C LYS A 487 -13.88 -2.10 -12.90
N SER A 488 -14.22 -3.38 -12.95
CA SER A 488 -13.36 -4.45 -13.49
C SER A 488 -14.01 -5.16 -14.69
N GLU A 489 -14.84 -4.44 -15.45
CA GLU A 489 -15.59 -5.05 -16.55
C GLU A 489 -14.67 -5.32 -17.75
N THR A 490 -14.66 -6.58 -18.18
CA THR A 490 -14.08 -6.99 -19.45
C THR A 490 -15.05 -6.64 -20.59
N ILE A 491 -14.57 -5.97 -21.60
CA ILE A 491 -15.38 -5.66 -22.79
C ILE A 491 -15.78 -6.97 -23.46
N ASN A 492 -17.06 -7.12 -23.80
CA ASN A 492 -17.57 -8.25 -24.58
C ASN A 492 -17.16 -8.10 -26.04
N PHE A 493 -16.03 -8.65 -26.41
CA PHE A 493 -15.43 -8.46 -27.74
C PHE A 493 -16.37 -8.88 -28.87
N LEU A 494 -16.93 -10.09 -28.82
CA LEU A 494 -17.79 -10.59 -29.91
C LEU A 494 -18.98 -9.67 -30.14
N SER A 495 -19.72 -9.31 -29.11
CA SER A 495 -20.88 -8.42 -29.25
C SER A 495 -20.50 -7.02 -29.73
N LYS A 496 -19.30 -6.55 -29.36
CA LYS A 496 -18.79 -5.25 -29.83
C LYS A 496 -18.29 -5.31 -31.29
N TRP A 497 -17.74 -6.43 -31.70
CA TRP A 497 -17.30 -6.63 -33.10
C TRP A 497 -18.47 -6.85 -34.05
N GLU A 498 -19.63 -7.31 -33.56
CA GLU A 498 -20.87 -7.42 -34.34
C GLU A 498 -21.53 -6.05 -34.60
N GLU A 499 -21.20 -5.02 -33.79
CA GLU A 499 -21.72 -3.67 -33.96
C GLU A 499 -21.07 -2.98 -35.19
N ASN A 500 -21.78 -2.02 -35.79
CA ASN A 500 -21.20 -1.18 -36.83
C ASN A 500 -20.00 -0.40 -36.30
N TRP A 501 -19.08 -0.06 -37.20
CA TRP A 501 -17.95 0.80 -36.91
C TRP A 501 -18.42 2.06 -36.20
N ARG A 502 -17.76 2.37 -35.06
CA ARG A 502 -18.05 3.57 -34.27
C ARG A 502 -17.21 4.73 -34.77
N GLU A 503 -17.84 5.88 -34.89
CA GLU A 503 -17.09 7.11 -35.12
C GLU A 503 -16.26 7.46 -33.88
N ILE A 504 -14.97 7.68 -34.10
CA ILE A 504 -14.01 8.02 -33.05
C ILE A 504 -13.49 9.43 -33.30
N THR A 505 -13.62 10.28 -32.31
CA THR A 505 -12.98 11.60 -32.33
C THR A 505 -11.53 11.46 -31.86
N PHE A 506 -10.65 11.09 -32.77
CA PHE A 506 -9.22 10.88 -32.51
C PHE A 506 -8.58 12.10 -31.85
N GLU A 507 -8.97 13.31 -32.24
CA GLU A 507 -8.45 14.54 -31.65
C GLU A 507 -8.69 14.61 -30.13
N LYS A 508 -9.88 14.22 -29.66
CA LYS A 508 -10.18 14.17 -28.21
C LYS A 508 -9.33 13.14 -27.49
N VAL A 509 -9.11 11.98 -28.11
CA VAL A 509 -8.24 10.94 -27.56
C VAL A 509 -6.80 11.44 -27.47
N ILE A 510 -6.30 12.09 -28.52
CA ILE A 510 -4.95 12.64 -28.58
C ILE A 510 -4.77 13.77 -27.54
N LYS A 511 -5.73 14.68 -27.43
CA LYS A 511 -5.71 15.74 -26.40
C LYS A 511 -5.66 15.13 -24.99
N LYS A 512 -6.50 14.12 -24.72
CA LYS A 512 -6.49 13.41 -23.43
C LYS A 512 -5.14 12.73 -23.19
N TRP A 513 -4.56 12.10 -24.22
CA TRP A 513 -3.24 11.45 -24.14
C TRP A 513 -2.12 12.46 -23.86
N ARG A 514 -2.18 13.64 -24.50
CA ARG A 514 -1.24 14.75 -24.28
C ARG A 514 -1.49 15.54 -23.00
N LYS A 515 -2.52 15.17 -22.22
CA LYS A 515 -2.97 15.91 -21.02
C LYS A 515 -3.36 17.37 -21.31
N GLU A 516 -3.75 17.67 -22.53
CA GLU A 516 -4.31 18.95 -22.89
C GLU A 516 -5.75 19.05 -22.34
N THR A 517 -6.14 20.24 -21.84
CA THR A 517 -7.50 20.47 -21.31
C THR A 517 -8.52 20.19 -22.41
N THR A 518 -9.32 19.16 -22.24
CA THR A 518 -10.52 18.93 -23.06
C THR A 518 -11.63 19.80 -22.50
N THR A 519 -11.79 20.99 -23.02
CA THR A 519 -13.03 21.78 -22.86
C THR A 519 -14.20 21.06 -23.54
#